data_5eeb18c3405b496446497f3b4dc9c076
#
_entry.id   5eeb18c3405b496446497f3b4dc9c076
#
_cell.length_a   1.000
_cell.length_b   1.000
_cell.length_c   1.000
_cell.angle_alpha   90.00
_cell.angle_beta   90.00
_cell.angle_gamma   90.00
#
_symmetry.space_group_name_H-M   'P 1'
#
loop_
_entity.id
_entity.type
_entity.pdbx_description
1 polymer ?
#
loop_
_entity_poly.entity_id
_entity_poly.type
_entity_poly.pdbx_seq_one_letter_code
_entity_poly.pdbx_strand_id
1 'polypeptide(L)'
;MKPLFSARNAALAVAIATTFGLTACQAPAGKAPPPAVTATKTAPADQSLTQRELGDGLYEMAYSQEAGVLYVASAQSFKNVNGGVLYRLDPRTLKVVGETHTDLKNFGMATDAQGKVFYTTNTLDGGVSKVDAQTGKVLQRLMFGGKDKEGDAIGAREILWHGNELYVGAVADPGFISVVDTRTFRLKTRIKNAGKWVTGIIYSPLTDKIYAANGGGEILVINPHSHKIEKRLTAEDGKAYLFLNMAEDPATGRLFVTDDSKQKTTLVFDEHTGKVIKRLPGDALGIKFNAKRNELYISQRESKKVLVLDGTTYAVKHHWSFSSHPNSLLVSPDGNTLYVTVKQDFNKDMSTKGPDSIVRISLN
;
A
#
# COMPACT_ATOMS: atom_id res chain seq x y z
N MET A 1 33.11 -3.44 -9.27
CA MET A 1 31.67 -3.56 -9.52
C MET A 1 30.98 -2.40 -8.80
N LYS A 2 30.37 -1.47 -9.54
CA LYS A 2 29.56 -0.41 -8.93
C LYS A 2 28.30 -1.05 -8.32
N PRO A 3 27.78 -0.58 -7.17
CA PRO A 3 26.54 -1.11 -6.63
C PRO A 3 25.43 -0.89 -7.66
N LEU A 4 24.71 -1.96 -7.98
CA LEU A 4 23.68 -2.03 -9.03
C LEU A 4 22.40 -1.22 -8.71
N PHE A 5 22.37 -0.50 -7.59
CA PHE A 5 21.21 0.29 -7.16
C PHE A 5 21.66 1.64 -6.61
N SER A 6 21.11 2.73 -7.13
CA SER A 6 21.30 4.01 -6.47
C SER A 6 20.56 4.01 -5.13
N ALA A 7 21.20 4.57 -4.12
CA ALA A 7 20.60 4.72 -2.78
C ALA A 7 19.24 5.44 -2.81
N ARG A 8 18.92 6.14 -3.89
CA ARG A 8 17.72 6.94 -4.08
C ARG A 8 16.51 6.12 -4.51
N ASN A 9 16.68 5.08 -5.34
CA ASN A 9 15.58 4.18 -5.73
C ASN A 9 15.25 3.19 -4.60
N ALA A 10 16.26 2.74 -3.85
CA ALA A 10 16.04 2.04 -2.59
C ALA A 10 15.37 2.96 -1.55
N ALA A 11 15.79 4.23 -1.46
CA ALA A 11 15.16 5.24 -0.62
C ALA A 11 13.72 5.55 -1.05
N LEU A 12 13.39 5.51 -2.35
CA LEU A 12 12.04 5.79 -2.83
C LEU A 12 11.06 4.63 -2.57
N ALA A 13 11.54 3.40 -2.70
CA ALA A 13 10.77 2.22 -2.23
C ALA A 13 10.60 2.22 -0.71
N VAL A 14 11.52 2.84 0.03
CA VAL A 14 11.57 3.00 1.48
C VAL A 14 11.04 4.36 1.93
N ALA A 15 11.16 5.45 1.13
CA ALA A 15 10.75 6.82 1.50
C ALA A 15 9.22 7.00 1.56
N ILE A 16 8.48 6.16 0.86
CA ILE A 16 7.06 5.97 1.20
C ILE A 16 6.95 5.29 2.60
N ALA A 17 8.07 4.98 3.22
CA ALA A 17 8.17 4.27 4.49
C ALA A 17 8.89 5.03 5.63
N THR A 18 9.64 6.10 5.36
CA THR A 18 10.46 6.74 6.43
C THR A 18 10.76 8.21 6.13
N THR A 19 9.94 9.14 6.61
CA THR A 19 10.36 10.51 6.83
C THR A 19 10.57 10.71 8.35
N PHE A 20 11.77 10.38 8.84
CA PHE A 20 12.16 10.77 10.20
C PHE A 20 13.00 12.06 10.13
N GLY A 21 12.39 13.16 10.56
CA GLY A 21 13.10 14.37 10.92
C GLY A 21 13.64 14.27 12.36
N LEU A 22 14.95 14.14 12.49
CA LEU A 22 15.65 14.31 13.78
C LEU A 22 15.75 15.80 14.12
N THR A 23 15.00 16.26 15.10
CA THR A 23 15.31 17.48 15.82
C THR A 23 15.58 17.14 17.28
N ALA A 24 16.87 17.12 17.62
CA ALA A 24 17.31 17.04 19.01
C ALA A 24 17.26 18.44 19.62
N CYS A 25 16.40 18.65 20.63
CA CYS A 25 16.54 19.76 21.59
C CYS A 25 17.02 19.17 22.90
N GLN A 26 18.24 19.52 23.29
CA GLN A 26 18.76 19.29 24.64
C GLN A 26 18.18 20.33 25.61
N ALA A 27 17.73 19.87 26.77
CA ALA A 27 17.53 20.70 27.95
C ALA A 27 18.08 19.97 29.21
N PRO A 28 18.54 20.69 30.23
CA PRO A 28 19.50 20.19 31.21
C PRO A 28 18.91 19.35 32.35
N ALA A 29 19.82 18.56 32.94
CA ALA A 29 19.55 17.57 33.96
C ALA A 29 19.05 18.15 35.30
N GLY A 30 17.92 17.62 35.78
CA GLY A 30 17.52 17.65 37.16
C GLY A 30 17.30 16.22 37.68
N LYS A 31 18.02 15.86 38.74
CA LYS A 31 17.89 14.55 39.40
C LYS A 31 16.54 14.40 40.09
N ALA A 32 15.77 13.39 39.70
CA ALA A 32 14.61 12.90 40.42
C ALA A 32 14.82 11.45 40.89
N PRO A 33 14.22 11.05 42.02
CA PRO A 33 14.42 9.72 42.60
C PRO A 33 13.78 8.61 41.78
N PRO A 34 14.22 7.34 41.92
CA PRO A 34 13.77 6.26 41.08
C PRO A 34 12.27 5.97 41.34
N PRO A 35 11.46 5.83 40.29
CA PRO A 35 10.07 5.42 40.48
C PRO A 35 9.99 3.92 40.76
N ALA A 36 9.10 3.60 41.71
CA ALA A 36 8.74 2.23 42.03
C ALA A 36 8.31 1.45 40.79
N VAL A 37 8.84 0.24 40.66
CA VAL A 37 8.48 -0.70 39.57
C VAL A 37 7.02 -1.11 39.78
N THR A 38 6.11 -0.41 39.17
CA THR A 38 4.73 -0.85 39.05
C THR A 38 4.70 -1.94 37.93
N ALA A 39 4.40 -3.16 38.36
CA ALA A 39 4.17 -4.26 37.42
C ALA A 39 3.09 -3.84 36.40
N THR A 40 3.50 -3.59 35.17
CA THR A 40 2.57 -3.31 34.08
C THR A 40 1.75 -4.58 33.86
N LYS A 41 0.47 -4.55 34.26
CA LYS A 41 -0.49 -5.58 33.84
C LYS A 41 -0.49 -5.63 32.33
N THR A 42 0.07 -6.70 31.74
CA THR A 42 -0.05 -6.99 30.32
C THR A 42 -1.56 -7.11 30.02
N ALA A 43 -2.07 -6.25 29.15
CA ALA A 43 -3.45 -6.38 28.69
C ALA A 43 -3.65 -7.80 28.11
N PRO A 44 -4.80 -8.43 28.29
CA PRO A 44 -5.09 -9.72 27.68
C PRO A 44 -4.82 -9.65 26.16
N ALA A 45 -4.13 -10.65 25.61
CA ALA A 45 -3.93 -10.75 24.17
C ALA A 45 -5.31 -10.72 23.51
N ASP A 46 -5.48 -9.83 22.53
CA ASP A 46 -6.73 -9.73 21.77
C ASP A 46 -6.93 -11.05 20.99
N GLN A 47 -7.88 -11.87 21.41
CA GLN A 47 -8.17 -13.18 20.83
C GLN A 47 -8.62 -13.09 19.36
N SER A 48 -8.97 -11.90 18.87
CA SER A 48 -9.31 -11.65 17.47
C SER A 48 -8.08 -11.60 16.56
N LEU A 49 -6.87 -11.48 17.11
CA LEU A 49 -5.63 -11.21 16.40
C LEU A 49 -4.72 -12.44 16.35
N THR A 50 -4.30 -12.83 15.16
CA THR A 50 -3.25 -13.82 14.91
C THR A 50 -2.12 -13.16 14.12
N GLN A 51 -0.89 -13.25 14.59
CA GLN A 51 0.30 -12.70 13.96
C GLN A 51 1.30 -13.81 13.60
N ARG A 52 1.95 -13.68 12.43
CA ARG A 52 3.02 -14.56 11.98
C ARG A 52 4.16 -13.77 11.36
N GLU A 53 5.37 -14.00 11.82
CA GLU A 53 6.58 -13.56 11.13
C GLU A 53 6.74 -14.35 9.82
N LEU A 54 7.06 -13.65 8.73
CA LEU A 54 7.29 -14.26 7.42
C LEU A 54 8.74 -14.03 6.94
N GLY A 55 9.13 -12.79 6.79
CA GLY A 55 10.43 -12.42 6.25
C GLY A 55 10.50 -10.94 5.96
N ASP A 56 11.60 -10.49 5.38
CA ASP A 56 11.86 -9.09 5.15
C ASP A 56 11.03 -8.53 3.98
N GLY A 57 10.76 -7.22 4.04
CA GLY A 57 10.26 -6.46 2.90
C GLY A 57 8.85 -6.83 2.46
N LEU A 58 7.92 -7.09 3.39
CA LEU A 58 6.53 -7.35 3.06
C LEU A 58 5.86 -6.06 2.57
N TYR A 59 5.05 -6.19 1.51
CA TYR A 59 4.29 -5.08 0.93
C TYR A 59 2.82 -5.44 0.77
N GLU A 60 2.30 -5.45 -0.47
CA GLU A 60 0.89 -5.65 -0.71
C GLU A 60 0.47 -7.13 -0.62
N MET A 61 -0.82 -7.32 -0.52
CA MET A 61 -1.47 -8.62 -0.41
C MET A 61 -2.55 -8.76 -1.47
N ALA A 62 -2.82 -10.01 -1.86
CA ALA A 62 -3.93 -10.36 -2.73
C ALA A 62 -4.61 -11.63 -2.22
N TYR A 63 -5.94 -11.67 -2.29
CA TYR A 63 -6.73 -12.84 -1.93
C TYR A 63 -7.23 -13.52 -3.20
N SER A 64 -6.87 -14.80 -3.38
CA SER A 64 -7.43 -15.63 -4.43
C SER A 64 -8.59 -16.45 -3.88
N GLN A 65 -9.80 -16.14 -4.34
CA GLN A 65 -10.98 -16.94 -3.98
C GLN A 65 -10.94 -18.32 -4.63
N GLU A 66 -10.49 -18.42 -5.88
CA GLU A 66 -10.36 -19.66 -6.61
C GLU A 66 -9.39 -20.63 -5.94
N ALA A 67 -8.20 -20.17 -5.58
CA ALA A 67 -7.19 -21.01 -4.92
C ALA A 67 -7.38 -21.10 -3.40
N GLY A 68 -8.24 -20.29 -2.80
CA GLY A 68 -8.47 -20.26 -1.35
C GLY A 68 -7.24 -19.82 -0.55
N VAL A 69 -6.39 -18.96 -1.10
CA VAL A 69 -5.12 -18.54 -0.50
C VAL A 69 -4.97 -17.04 -0.40
N LEU A 70 -4.20 -16.62 0.60
CA LEU A 70 -3.71 -15.25 0.74
C LEU A 70 -2.28 -15.17 0.20
N TYR A 71 -2.03 -14.29 -0.74
CA TYR A 71 -0.70 -13.96 -1.20
C TYR A 71 -0.16 -12.72 -0.51
N VAL A 72 1.14 -12.75 -0.19
CA VAL A 72 1.88 -11.60 0.35
C VAL A 72 3.13 -11.39 -0.50
N ALA A 73 3.26 -10.20 -1.07
CA ALA A 73 4.45 -9.79 -1.83
C ALA A 73 5.58 -9.40 -0.89
N SER A 74 6.78 -9.90 -1.17
CA SER A 74 8.00 -9.53 -0.46
C SER A 74 9.06 -9.07 -1.45
N ALA A 75 9.64 -7.90 -1.15
CA ALA A 75 10.84 -7.39 -1.80
C ALA A 75 12.13 -7.93 -1.18
N GLN A 76 12.04 -8.70 -0.10
CA GLN A 76 13.17 -9.10 0.75
C GLN A 76 13.97 -7.90 1.27
N SER A 77 15.15 -8.13 1.81
CA SER A 77 16.09 -7.07 2.17
C SER A 77 16.62 -6.37 0.91
N PHE A 78 16.81 -5.05 0.99
CA PHE A 78 17.45 -4.27 -0.08
C PHE A 78 18.97 -4.45 -0.09
N LYS A 79 19.54 -4.94 1.00
CA LYS A 79 20.98 -5.14 1.14
C LYS A 79 21.39 -6.54 0.69
N ASN A 80 22.16 -6.61 -0.40
CA ASN A 80 22.80 -7.83 -0.90
C ASN A 80 21.84 -9.02 -1.17
N VAL A 81 20.54 -8.75 -1.35
CA VAL A 81 19.54 -9.77 -1.68
C VAL A 81 18.87 -9.40 -2.99
N ASN A 82 19.06 -10.22 -4.00
CA ASN A 82 18.40 -10.10 -5.28
C ASN A 82 17.03 -10.79 -5.23
N GLY A 83 16.08 -10.30 -6.06
CA GLY A 83 14.77 -10.89 -6.18
C GLY A 83 13.85 -10.64 -5.00
N GLY A 84 12.72 -11.33 -5.00
CA GLY A 84 11.66 -11.26 -4.01
C GLY A 84 11.10 -12.64 -3.68
N VAL A 85 10.09 -12.65 -2.83
CA VAL A 85 9.31 -13.84 -2.50
C VAL A 85 7.84 -13.54 -2.64
N LEU A 86 7.08 -14.49 -3.14
CA LEU A 86 5.62 -14.51 -3.09
C LEU A 86 5.24 -15.61 -2.10
N TYR A 87 4.78 -15.20 -0.91
CA TYR A 87 4.28 -16.13 0.10
C TYR A 87 2.83 -16.50 -0.20
N ARG A 88 2.50 -17.77 -0.16
CA ARG A 88 1.13 -18.29 -0.17
C ARG A 88 0.76 -18.76 1.21
N LEU A 89 -0.32 -18.24 1.76
CA LEU A 89 -0.76 -18.54 3.11
C LEU A 89 -2.16 -19.12 3.12
N ASP A 90 -2.41 -20.03 4.05
CA ASP A 90 -3.77 -20.34 4.45
C ASP A 90 -4.39 -19.09 5.11
N PRO A 91 -5.50 -18.56 4.59
CA PRO A 91 -6.04 -17.28 5.03
C PRO A 91 -6.62 -17.30 6.45
N ARG A 92 -6.91 -18.48 7.01
CA ARG A 92 -7.47 -18.62 8.36
C ARG A 92 -6.39 -18.73 9.43
N THR A 93 -5.33 -19.45 9.13
CA THR A 93 -4.27 -19.80 10.10
C THR A 93 -2.97 -19.02 9.86
N LEU A 94 -2.84 -18.33 8.72
CA LEU A 94 -1.63 -17.69 8.22
C LEU A 94 -0.46 -18.68 8.02
N LYS A 95 -0.73 -20.00 8.01
CA LYS A 95 0.31 -21.01 7.74
C LYS A 95 0.80 -20.85 6.31
N VAL A 96 2.12 -20.82 6.14
CA VAL A 96 2.74 -20.82 4.81
C VAL A 96 2.46 -22.17 4.15
N VAL A 97 1.77 -22.14 3.01
CA VAL A 97 1.44 -23.31 2.19
C VAL A 97 2.27 -23.38 0.92
N GLY A 98 3.05 -22.33 0.64
CA GLY A 98 4.00 -22.31 -0.44
C GLY A 98 4.74 -20.97 -0.52
N GLU A 99 5.90 -21.02 -1.16
CA GLU A 99 6.74 -19.86 -1.44
C GLU A 99 7.24 -19.94 -2.87
N THR A 100 7.27 -18.80 -3.55
CA THR A 100 7.88 -18.66 -4.87
C THR A 100 8.95 -17.59 -4.82
N HIS A 101 10.20 -17.98 -4.96
CA HIS A 101 11.31 -17.07 -5.10
C HIS A 101 11.32 -16.51 -6.53
N THR A 102 11.34 -15.20 -6.64
CA THR A 102 11.35 -14.48 -7.91
C THR A 102 12.70 -13.78 -8.11
N ASP A 103 13.10 -13.63 -9.35
CA ASP A 103 14.32 -12.91 -9.72
C ASP A 103 14.22 -11.39 -9.53
N LEU A 104 13.01 -10.84 -9.50
CA LEU A 104 12.74 -9.43 -9.24
C LEU A 104 11.98 -9.24 -7.93
N LYS A 105 12.14 -8.07 -7.32
CA LYS A 105 11.44 -7.70 -6.08
C LYS A 105 9.97 -7.43 -6.34
N ASN A 106 9.09 -7.88 -5.41
CA ASN A 106 7.64 -7.79 -5.54
C ASN A 106 7.07 -6.76 -4.56
N PHE A 107 6.10 -5.95 -5.02
CA PHE A 107 5.54 -4.86 -4.22
C PHE A 107 4.01 -4.79 -4.31
N GLY A 108 3.45 -4.11 -5.33
CA GLY A 108 2.01 -3.98 -5.53
C GLY A 108 1.39 -5.28 -6.02
N MET A 109 0.11 -5.51 -5.70
CA MET A 109 -0.62 -6.69 -6.13
C MET A 109 -2.04 -6.36 -6.56
N ALA A 110 -2.52 -7.00 -7.63
CA ALA A 110 -3.90 -6.99 -8.07
C ALA A 110 -4.30 -8.38 -8.57
N THR A 111 -5.58 -8.74 -8.46
CA THR A 111 -6.12 -10.01 -8.98
C THR A 111 -7.08 -9.77 -10.14
N ASP A 112 -7.24 -10.77 -11.01
CA ASP A 112 -8.37 -10.81 -11.93
C ASP A 112 -9.69 -11.09 -11.17
N ALA A 113 -10.83 -11.00 -11.86
CA ALA A 113 -12.13 -11.15 -11.25
C ALA A 113 -12.37 -12.52 -10.59
N GLN A 114 -11.75 -13.57 -11.11
CA GLN A 114 -11.89 -14.92 -10.59
C GLN A 114 -10.83 -15.28 -9.54
N GLY A 115 -9.79 -14.47 -9.39
CA GLY A 115 -8.65 -14.79 -8.54
C GLY A 115 -7.79 -15.96 -9.05
N LYS A 116 -7.86 -16.27 -10.35
CA LYS A 116 -7.04 -17.31 -11.00
C LYS A 116 -5.63 -16.85 -11.28
N VAL A 117 -5.50 -15.57 -11.55
CA VAL A 117 -4.25 -14.89 -11.84
C VAL A 117 -4.14 -13.68 -10.94
N PHE A 118 -2.95 -13.42 -10.46
CA PHE A 118 -2.64 -12.12 -9.90
C PHE A 118 -1.43 -11.49 -10.61
N TYR A 119 -1.29 -10.20 -10.40
CA TYR A 119 -0.24 -9.39 -10.98
C TYR A 119 0.53 -8.73 -9.85
N THR A 120 1.86 -8.73 -9.93
CA THR A 120 2.70 -8.03 -8.97
C THR A 120 3.64 -7.07 -9.67
N THR A 121 3.79 -5.87 -9.13
CA THR A 121 4.73 -4.89 -9.68
C THR A 121 6.15 -5.19 -9.23
N ASN A 122 7.09 -5.00 -10.17
CA ASN A 122 8.53 -5.10 -9.93
C ASN A 122 9.07 -3.66 -9.89
N THR A 123 8.92 -3.01 -8.71
CA THR A 123 9.07 -1.56 -8.59
C THR A 123 10.45 -1.07 -8.98
N LEU A 124 11.51 -1.75 -8.56
CA LEU A 124 12.88 -1.30 -8.82
C LEU A 124 13.31 -1.48 -10.28
N ASP A 125 12.64 -2.38 -11.00
CA ASP A 125 13.00 -2.76 -12.37
C ASP A 125 12.03 -2.17 -13.41
N GLY A 126 10.94 -1.57 -12.96
CA GLY A 126 9.94 -0.94 -13.83
C GLY A 126 9.12 -1.93 -14.65
N GLY A 127 8.62 -2.99 -14.02
CA GLY A 127 7.86 -4.02 -14.68
C GLY A 127 6.65 -4.52 -13.90
N VAL A 128 5.92 -5.45 -14.50
CA VAL A 128 4.82 -6.22 -13.89
C VAL A 128 4.94 -7.69 -14.27
N SER A 129 4.73 -8.56 -13.30
CA SER A 129 4.70 -10.02 -13.48
C SER A 129 3.28 -10.54 -13.34
N LYS A 130 2.88 -11.44 -14.24
CA LYS A 130 1.64 -12.21 -14.18
C LYS A 130 1.92 -13.55 -13.52
N VAL A 131 1.14 -13.92 -12.52
CA VAL A 131 1.40 -15.08 -11.66
C VAL A 131 0.16 -15.96 -11.58
N ASP A 132 0.33 -17.25 -11.71
CA ASP A 132 -0.70 -18.24 -11.51
C ASP A 132 -1.05 -18.35 -10.01
N ALA A 133 -2.31 -18.15 -9.66
CA ALA A 133 -2.72 -18.10 -8.25
C ALA A 133 -2.75 -19.48 -7.57
N GLN A 134 -2.84 -20.56 -8.33
CA GLN A 134 -2.83 -21.93 -7.76
C GLN A 134 -1.42 -22.35 -7.40
N THR A 135 -0.44 -22.04 -8.24
CA THR A 135 0.94 -22.54 -8.09
C THR A 135 1.92 -21.50 -7.56
N GLY A 136 1.61 -20.21 -7.71
CA GLY A 136 2.52 -19.10 -7.44
C GLY A 136 3.58 -18.89 -8.54
N LYS A 137 3.48 -19.62 -9.66
CA LYS A 137 4.47 -19.55 -10.75
C LYS A 137 4.31 -18.27 -11.55
N VAL A 138 5.41 -17.58 -11.82
CA VAL A 138 5.44 -16.46 -12.77
C VAL A 138 5.20 -17.01 -14.17
N LEU A 139 4.10 -16.58 -14.79
CA LEU A 139 3.67 -17.00 -16.14
C LEU A 139 4.27 -16.12 -17.23
N GLN A 140 4.24 -14.80 -17.00
CA GLN A 140 4.69 -13.79 -17.94
C GLN A 140 5.24 -12.58 -17.20
N ARG A 141 6.07 -11.81 -17.88
CA ARG A 141 6.60 -10.53 -17.38
C ARG A 141 6.58 -9.50 -18.49
N LEU A 142 6.21 -8.27 -18.11
CA LEU A 142 6.27 -7.12 -19.00
C LEU A 142 7.12 -6.04 -18.33
N MET A 143 8.25 -5.69 -18.96
CA MET A 143 9.09 -4.57 -18.56
C MET A 143 8.66 -3.34 -19.35
N PHE A 144 8.39 -2.22 -18.65
CA PHE A 144 7.90 -1.00 -19.29
C PHE A 144 9.01 -0.22 -19.99
N GLY A 145 10.25 -0.42 -19.55
CA GLY A 145 11.40 0.32 -20.05
C GLY A 145 11.39 1.79 -19.58
N GLY A 146 12.36 2.55 -20.05
CA GLY A 146 12.57 3.92 -19.63
C GLY A 146 13.54 4.01 -18.46
N LYS A 147 14.24 5.15 -18.41
CA LYS A 147 15.19 5.48 -17.36
C LYS A 147 14.90 6.88 -16.86
N ASP A 148 15.14 7.10 -15.59
CA ASP A 148 15.14 8.44 -15.00
C ASP A 148 16.41 9.22 -15.37
N LYS A 149 16.56 10.43 -14.81
CA LYS A 149 17.71 11.32 -15.07
C LYS A 149 19.04 10.76 -14.51
N GLU A 150 18.95 9.88 -13.54
CA GLU A 150 20.06 9.20 -12.92
C GLU A 150 20.49 7.93 -13.68
N GLY A 151 19.68 7.49 -14.66
CA GLY A 151 19.92 6.29 -15.46
C GLY A 151 19.33 5.02 -14.86
N ASP A 152 18.58 5.12 -13.78
CA ASP A 152 17.88 4.01 -13.14
C ASP A 152 16.54 3.71 -13.83
N ALA A 153 16.06 2.50 -13.71
CA ALA A 153 14.74 2.13 -14.24
C ALA A 153 13.62 2.97 -13.61
N ILE A 154 12.68 3.47 -14.43
CA ILE A 154 11.47 4.12 -13.90
C ILE A 154 10.63 3.07 -13.21
N GLY A 155 10.41 3.23 -11.90
CA GLY A 155 9.73 2.26 -11.06
C GLY A 155 8.24 2.11 -11.40
N ALA A 156 7.70 0.91 -11.15
CA ALA A 156 6.28 0.58 -11.25
C ALA A 156 5.76 0.19 -9.85
N ARG A 157 4.79 0.92 -9.28
CA ARG A 157 4.41 0.73 -7.88
C ARG A 157 2.96 0.30 -7.70
N GLU A 158 2.03 1.21 -7.88
CA GLU A 158 0.60 0.92 -7.72
C GLU A 158 0.05 0.17 -8.92
N ILE A 159 -0.92 -0.70 -8.65
CA ILE A 159 -1.54 -1.53 -9.68
C ILE A 159 -3.03 -1.74 -9.41
N LEU A 160 -3.83 -1.53 -10.42
CA LEU A 160 -5.26 -1.83 -10.44
C LEU A 160 -5.56 -2.77 -11.60
N TRP A 161 -6.31 -3.84 -11.35
CA TRP A 161 -6.98 -4.60 -12.40
C TRP A 161 -8.41 -4.07 -12.58
N HIS A 162 -8.79 -3.74 -13.81
CA HIS A 162 -10.15 -3.37 -14.17
C HIS A 162 -10.50 -3.88 -15.58
N GLY A 163 -11.57 -4.64 -15.67
CA GLY A 163 -11.99 -5.26 -16.94
C GLY A 163 -10.90 -6.22 -17.49
N ASN A 164 -10.36 -5.90 -18.64
CA ASN A 164 -9.25 -6.63 -19.26
C ASN A 164 -7.94 -5.82 -19.25
N GLU A 165 -7.79 -4.89 -18.33
CA GLU A 165 -6.66 -3.97 -18.26
C GLU A 165 -6.03 -3.91 -16.87
N LEU A 166 -4.71 -3.69 -16.86
CA LEU A 166 -3.99 -3.26 -15.67
C LEU A 166 -3.64 -1.79 -15.84
N TYR A 167 -3.83 -1.03 -14.77
CA TYR A 167 -3.36 0.34 -14.65
C TYR A 167 -2.19 0.33 -13.67
N VAL A 168 -1.00 0.64 -14.16
CA VAL A 168 0.24 0.54 -13.37
C VAL A 168 0.87 1.91 -13.25
N GLY A 169 0.93 2.42 -12.02
CA GLY A 169 1.46 3.73 -11.70
C GLY A 169 2.98 3.77 -11.72
N ALA A 170 3.55 4.77 -12.39
CA ALA A 170 4.99 5.00 -12.44
C ALA A 170 5.48 5.82 -11.24
N VAL A 171 6.64 5.44 -10.72
CA VAL A 171 7.41 6.20 -9.73
C VAL A 171 8.32 7.17 -10.46
N ALA A 172 7.76 8.25 -10.99
CA ALA A 172 8.46 9.25 -11.80
C ALA A 172 7.89 10.65 -11.55
N ASP A 173 8.63 11.67 -11.96
CA ASP A 173 8.21 13.08 -11.96
C ASP A 173 8.67 13.72 -13.30
N PRO A 174 7.77 14.04 -14.24
CA PRO A 174 6.32 13.76 -14.21
C PRO A 174 6.01 12.26 -14.32
N GLY A 175 5.00 11.83 -13.57
CA GLY A 175 4.52 10.46 -13.58
C GLY A 175 3.61 10.14 -14.78
N PHE A 176 3.34 8.85 -14.93
CA PHE A 176 2.40 8.33 -15.92
C PHE A 176 1.78 7.03 -15.40
N ILE A 177 0.71 6.58 -16.05
CA ILE A 177 0.10 5.28 -15.77
C ILE A 177 0.21 4.44 -17.04
N SER A 178 0.85 3.27 -16.94
CA SER A 178 0.91 2.28 -18.02
C SER A 178 -0.38 1.47 -18.01
N VAL A 179 -1.06 1.39 -19.15
CA VAL A 179 -2.26 0.56 -19.33
C VAL A 179 -1.85 -0.68 -20.12
N VAL A 180 -2.06 -1.86 -19.53
CA VAL A 180 -1.68 -3.17 -20.09
C VAL A 180 -2.92 -3.97 -20.41
N ASP A 181 -3.03 -4.49 -21.61
CA ASP A 181 -4.07 -5.47 -21.98
C ASP A 181 -3.72 -6.82 -21.33
N THR A 182 -4.58 -7.35 -20.47
CA THR A 182 -4.31 -8.58 -19.70
C THR A 182 -4.41 -9.87 -20.52
N ARG A 183 -5.09 -9.85 -21.68
CA ARG A 183 -5.23 -11.01 -22.57
C ARG A 183 -3.96 -11.24 -23.37
N THR A 184 -3.38 -10.16 -23.91
CA THR A 184 -2.13 -10.21 -24.69
C THR A 184 -0.89 -10.02 -23.82
N PHE A 185 -1.07 -9.48 -22.61
CA PHE A 185 -0.05 -9.06 -21.67
C PHE A 185 0.97 -8.07 -22.29
N ARG A 186 0.44 -7.08 -23.01
CA ARG A 186 1.22 -6.04 -23.70
C ARG A 186 0.78 -4.65 -23.27
N LEU A 187 1.72 -3.72 -23.31
CA LEU A 187 1.42 -2.31 -23.13
C LEU A 187 0.46 -1.82 -24.22
N LYS A 188 -0.70 -1.32 -23.83
CA LYS A 188 -1.72 -0.76 -24.72
C LYS A 188 -1.50 0.73 -24.92
N THR A 189 -1.31 1.48 -23.84
CA THR A 189 -1.08 2.93 -23.87
C THR A 189 -0.44 3.42 -22.58
N ARG A 190 -0.07 4.70 -22.55
CA ARG A 190 0.34 5.41 -21.32
C ARG A 190 -0.48 6.67 -21.15
N ILE A 191 -1.06 6.82 -19.96
CA ILE A 191 -1.72 8.05 -19.53
C ILE A 191 -0.61 8.94 -18.97
N LYS A 192 -0.23 9.95 -19.75
CA LYS A 192 0.87 10.88 -19.40
C LYS A 192 0.40 11.98 -18.44
N ASN A 193 1.34 12.73 -17.89
CA ASN A 193 1.08 13.88 -17.01
C ASN A 193 0.29 13.50 -15.75
N ALA A 194 0.61 12.35 -15.16
CA ALA A 194 -0.06 11.88 -13.94
C ALA A 194 0.46 12.55 -12.64
N GLY A 195 1.23 13.63 -12.75
CA GLY A 195 1.80 14.34 -11.63
C GLY A 195 3.07 13.66 -11.08
N LYS A 196 3.41 13.95 -9.84
CA LYS A 196 4.59 13.37 -9.18
C LYS A 196 4.23 12.04 -8.54
N TRP A 197 4.85 10.94 -8.96
CA TRP A 197 4.68 9.60 -8.38
C TRP A 197 3.21 9.16 -8.25
N VAL A 198 2.76 8.26 -9.05
CA VAL A 198 1.42 7.67 -8.90
C VAL A 198 1.45 6.70 -7.72
N THR A 199 0.69 7.01 -6.67
CA THR A 199 0.80 6.39 -5.34
C THR A 199 -0.39 5.54 -4.95
N GLY A 200 -1.57 5.80 -5.51
CA GLY A 200 -2.79 5.03 -5.27
C GLY A 200 -3.65 5.01 -6.53
N ILE A 201 -4.27 3.87 -6.85
CA ILE A 201 -5.19 3.74 -8.00
C ILE A 201 -6.38 2.87 -7.58
N ILE A 202 -7.59 3.38 -7.79
CA ILE A 202 -8.84 2.62 -7.58
C ILE A 202 -9.81 2.85 -8.74
N TYR A 203 -10.78 1.95 -8.89
CA TYR A 203 -11.92 2.12 -9.78
C TYR A 203 -13.19 2.35 -8.95
N SER A 204 -13.98 3.36 -9.31
CA SER A 204 -15.28 3.63 -8.73
C SER A 204 -16.39 3.08 -9.64
N PRO A 205 -17.16 2.11 -9.18
CA PRO A 205 -18.35 1.65 -9.91
C PRO A 205 -19.49 2.68 -9.92
N LEU A 206 -19.49 3.62 -8.98
CA LEU A 206 -20.50 4.66 -8.90
C LEU A 206 -20.40 5.66 -10.06
N THR A 207 -19.18 6.07 -10.39
CA THR A 207 -18.91 7.10 -11.41
C THR A 207 -18.40 6.54 -12.72
N ASP A 208 -18.08 5.25 -12.78
CA ASP A 208 -17.37 4.59 -13.88
C ASP A 208 -16.08 5.33 -14.23
N LYS A 209 -15.28 5.63 -13.19
CA LYS A 209 -13.99 6.32 -13.31
C LYS A 209 -12.90 5.59 -12.56
N ILE A 210 -11.68 5.77 -13.02
CA ILE A 210 -10.48 5.43 -12.28
C ILE A 210 -9.97 6.69 -11.60
N TYR A 211 -9.72 6.58 -10.31
CA TYR A 211 -9.12 7.62 -9.49
C TYR A 211 -7.67 7.24 -9.21
N ALA A 212 -6.74 8.16 -9.47
CA ALA A 212 -5.32 7.95 -9.20
C ALA A 212 -4.76 9.10 -8.37
N ALA A 213 -4.28 8.77 -7.16
CA ALA A 213 -3.59 9.70 -6.28
C ALA A 213 -2.13 9.86 -6.70
N ASN A 214 -1.54 11.02 -6.42
CA ASN A 214 -0.13 11.27 -6.66
C ASN A 214 0.55 12.00 -5.49
N GLY A 215 1.88 11.93 -5.47
CA GLY A 215 2.72 12.55 -4.44
C GLY A 215 2.77 14.09 -4.51
N GLY A 216 2.11 14.70 -5.48
CA GLY A 216 1.91 16.14 -5.60
C GLY A 216 0.62 16.66 -4.95
N GLY A 217 -0.17 15.76 -4.30
CA GLY A 217 -1.41 16.12 -3.64
C GLY A 217 -2.60 16.29 -4.59
N GLU A 218 -2.60 15.57 -5.71
CA GLU A 218 -3.71 15.53 -6.67
C GLU A 218 -4.35 14.14 -6.70
N ILE A 219 -5.64 14.09 -6.98
CA ILE A 219 -6.36 12.90 -7.42
C ILE A 219 -6.81 13.13 -8.86
N LEU A 220 -6.35 12.28 -9.76
CA LEU A 220 -6.72 12.29 -11.17
C LEU A 220 -8.02 11.53 -11.35
N VAL A 221 -8.97 12.10 -12.09
CA VAL A 221 -10.18 11.42 -12.55
C VAL A 221 -9.96 10.99 -13.98
N ILE A 222 -9.93 9.69 -14.22
CA ILE A 222 -9.53 9.10 -15.49
C ILE A 222 -10.72 8.32 -16.06
N ASN A 223 -11.00 8.54 -17.33
CA ASN A 223 -12.00 7.76 -18.06
C ASN A 223 -11.39 6.41 -18.48
N PRO A 224 -11.94 5.26 -18.04
CA PRO A 224 -11.37 3.95 -18.34
C PRO A 224 -11.48 3.55 -19.81
N HIS A 225 -12.43 4.14 -20.57
CA HIS A 225 -12.64 3.80 -21.99
C HIS A 225 -11.73 4.60 -22.92
N SER A 226 -11.52 5.89 -22.63
CA SER A 226 -10.68 6.77 -23.44
C SER A 226 -9.23 6.87 -22.95
N HIS A 227 -8.95 6.40 -21.73
CA HIS A 227 -7.65 6.53 -21.04
C HIS A 227 -7.19 8.00 -20.91
N LYS A 228 -8.14 8.94 -20.76
CA LYS A 228 -7.84 10.37 -20.61
C LYS A 228 -8.11 10.83 -19.19
N ILE A 229 -7.24 11.71 -18.70
CA ILE A 229 -7.49 12.47 -17.47
C ILE A 229 -8.56 13.53 -17.79
N GLU A 230 -9.72 13.44 -17.15
CA GLU A 230 -10.83 14.36 -17.34
C GLU A 230 -10.83 15.50 -16.33
N LYS A 231 -10.35 15.23 -15.10
CA LYS A 231 -10.34 16.20 -14.01
C LYS A 231 -9.18 15.92 -13.06
N ARG A 232 -8.78 16.95 -12.32
CA ARG A 232 -7.84 16.86 -11.18
C ARG A 232 -8.51 17.43 -9.95
N LEU A 233 -8.50 16.67 -8.87
CA LEU A 233 -9.02 17.09 -7.58
C LEU A 233 -7.84 17.44 -6.67
N THR A 234 -7.95 18.55 -5.96
CA THR A 234 -6.99 19.01 -4.97
C THR A 234 -7.72 19.43 -3.70
N ALA A 235 -6.98 19.63 -2.61
CA ALA A 235 -7.59 20.08 -1.36
C ALA A 235 -8.00 21.58 -1.38
N GLU A 236 -7.54 22.35 -2.36
CA GLU A 236 -7.84 23.76 -2.60
C GLU A 236 -7.65 24.68 -1.36
N ASP A 237 -6.74 24.32 -0.46
CA ASP A 237 -6.46 25.04 0.78
C ASP A 237 -5.04 25.63 0.85
N GLY A 238 -4.28 25.56 -0.25
CA GLY A 238 -2.93 26.08 -0.37
C GLY A 238 -1.85 25.30 0.37
N LYS A 239 -2.19 24.16 0.95
CA LYS A 239 -1.23 23.29 1.65
C LYS A 239 -0.61 22.28 0.70
N ALA A 240 0.61 21.87 1.01
CA ALA A 240 1.27 20.77 0.32
C ALA A 240 0.84 19.43 0.93
N TYR A 241 0.49 18.48 0.05
CA TYR A 241 0.11 17.12 0.39
C TYR A 241 0.99 16.11 -0.34
N LEU A 242 1.14 14.94 0.25
CA LEU A 242 1.70 13.75 -0.36
C LEU A 242 0.65 12.65 -0.25
N PHE A 243 -0.21 12.55 -1.26
CA PHE A 243 -1.25 11.53 -1.25
C PHE A 243 -0.65 10.14 -1.52
N LEU A 244 -1.17 9.14 -0.82
CA LEU A 244 -0.70 7.76 -0.94
C LEU A 244 -1.83 6.82 -1.36
N ASN A 245 -2.46 6.15 -0.42
CA ASN A 245 -3.45 5.11 -0.71
C ASN A 245 -4.87 5.67 -0.69
N MET A 246 -5.76 5.00 -1.40
CA MET A 246 -7.14 5.41 -1.57
C MET A 246 -8.11 4.27 -1.23
N ALA A 247 -9.30 4.66 -0.78
CA ALA A 247 -10.46 3.80 -0.63
C ALA A 247 -11.72 4.56 -1.02
N GLU A 248 -12.78 3.83 -1.33
CA GLU A 248 -14.07 4.41 -1.71
C GLU A 248 -15.20 3.77 -0.90
N ASP A 249 -16.18 4.59 -0.53
CA ASP A 249 -17.52 4.15 -0.20
C ASP A 249 -18.44 4.36 -1.41
N PRO A 250 -18.67 3.32 -2.23
CA PRO A 250 -19.44 3.47 -3.46
C PRO A 250 -20.93 3.76 -3.22
N ALA A 251 -21.44 3.50 -2.01
CA ALA A 251 -22.83 3.79 -1.68
C ALA A 251 -23.10 5.30 -1.52
N THR A 252 -22.08 6.06 -1.13
CA THR A 252 -22.21 7.50 -0.84
C THR A 252 -21.35 8.39 -1.72
N GLY A 253 -20.48 7.82 -2.55
CA GLY A 253 -19.52 8.56 -3.38
C GLY A 253 -18.45 9.29 -2.56
N ARG A 254 -18.04 8.71 -1.45
CA ARG A 254 -16.96 9.25 -0.62
C ARG A 254 -15.65 8.59 -0.98
N LEU A 255 -14.72 9.40 -1.39
CA LEU A 255 -13.38 8.99 -1.76
C LEU A 255 -12.40 9.40 -0.67
N PHE A 256 -11.73 8.42 -0.08
CA PHE A 256 -10.75 8.60 0.98
C PHE A 256 -9.35 8.56 0.40
N VAL A 257 -8.47 9.47 0.81
CA VAL A 257 -7.05 9.45 0.47
C VAL A 257 -6.20 9.74 1.68
N THR A 258 -5.20 8.90 1.92
CA THR A 258 -4.22 9.10 2.99
C THR A 258 -3.14 10.09 2.56
N ASP A 259 -2.65 10.88 3.50
CA ASP A 259 -1.61 11.87 3.29
C ASP A 259 -0.42 11.66 4.23
N ASP A 260 0.77 11.54 3.66
CA ASP A 260 2.04 11.39 4.38
C ASP A 260 2.87 12.68 4.41
N SER A 261 2.23 13.81 4.20
CA SER A 261 2.85 15.13 4.38
C SER A 261 2.89 15.53 5.85
N LYS A 262 3.40 16.74 6.11
CA LYS A 262 3.37 17.33 7.46
C LYS A 262 1.95 17.57 8.01
N GLN A 263 0.92 17.51 7.15
CA GLN A 263 -0.47 17.70 7.57
C GLN A 263 -1.00 16.52 8.38
N LYS A 264 -0.47 15.30 8.15
CA LYS A 264 -0.84 14.07 8.88
C LYS A 264 -2.35 13.90 8.95
N THR A 265 -2.96 13.66 7.80
CA THR A 265 -4.43 13.62 7.69
C THR A 265 -4.88 12.56 6.68
N THR A 266 -6.13 12.16 6.77
CA THR A 266 -6.85 11.50 5.68
C THR A 266 -7.91 12.47 5.18
N LEU A 267 -7.91 12.74 3.89
CA LEU A 267 -8.92 13.60 3.27
C LEU A 267 -10.07 12.75 2.74
N VAL A 268 -11.28 13.27 2.92
CA VAL A 268 -12.51 12.70 2.35
C VAL A 268 -13.00 13.65 1.27
N PHE A 269 -13.03 13.18 0.03
CA PHE A 269 -13.58 13.91 -1.10
C PHE A 269 -14.99 13.39 -1.41
N ASP A 270 -15.83 14.28 -1.87
CA ASP A 270 -17.08 13.93 -2.53
C ASP A 270 -16.83 13.73 -4.03
N GLU A 271 -17.12 12.56 -4.58
CA GLU A 271 -16.80 12.23 -5.98
C GLU A 271 -17.61 13.06 -6.99
N HIS A 272 -18.82 13.47 -6.64
CA HIS A 272 -19.69 14.24 -7.54
C HIS A 272 -19.22 15.68 -7.68
N THR A 273 -18.83 16.30 -6.57
CA THR A 273 -18.37 17.70 -6.56
C THR A 273 -16.87 17.83 -6.73
N GLY A 274 -16.12 16.82 -6.35
CA GLY A 274 -14.65 16.82 -6.30
C GLY A 274 -14.08 17.65 -5.15
N LYS A 275 -14.88 18.00 -4.15
CA LYS A 275 -14.46 18.84 -3.01
C LYS A 275 -14.15 17.99 -1.79
N VAL A 276 -13.22 18.49 -0.96
CA VAL A 276 -12.97 17.93 0.36
C VAL A 276 -14.14 18.25 1.28
N ILE A 277 -14.79 17.21 1.81
CA ILE A 277 -15.92 17.32 2.74
C ILE A 277 -15.52 17.04 4.19
N LYS A 278 -14.41 16.34 4.42
CA LYS A 278 -13.91 16.04 5.76
C LYS A 278 -12.38 15.85 5.78
N ARG A 279 -11.79 16.11 6.94
CA ARG A 279 -10.39 15.81 7.25
C ARG A 279 -10.34 15.00 8.53
N LEU A 280 -9.68 13.86 8.48
CA LEU A 280 -9.52 12.96 9.63
C LEU A 280 -8.07 13.10 10.10
N PRO A 281 -7.82 13.53 11.36
CA PRO A 281 -6.48 13.78 11.85
C PRO A 281 -5.72 12.49 12.15
N GLY A 282 -4.40 12.56 12.08
CA GLY A 282 -3.46 11.49 12.41
C GLY A 282 -2.68 11.00 11.19
N ASP A 283 -1.54 10.39 11.45
CA ASP A 283 -0.75 9.74 10.42
C ASP A 283 -1.57 8.62 9.74
N ALA A 284 -1.39 8.45 8.44
CA ALA A 284 -2.16 7.49 7.67
C ALA A 284 -1.36 6.98 6.47
N LEU A 285 -1.36 5.67 6.26
CA LEU A 285 -0.71 5.04 5.11
C LEU A 285 -1.69 4.14 4.36
N GLY A 286 -1.90 2.91 4.80
CA GLY A 286 -2.87 1.99 4.21
C GLY A 286 -4.28 2.39 4.59
N ILE A 287 -5.22 2.19 3.66
CA ILE A 287 -6.64 2.49 3.88
C ILE A 287 -7.50 1.48 3.13
N LYS A 288 -8.58 1.02 3.76
CA LYS A 288 -9.60 0.17 3.15
C LYS A 288 -10.98 0.53 3.70
N PHE A 289 -11.96 0.52 2.84
CA PHE A 289 -13.37 0.63 3.22
C PHE A 289 -14.05 -0.74 3.11
N ASN A 290 -14.74 -1.14 4.16
CA ASN A 290 -15.52 -2.37 4.22
C ASN A 290 -17.01 -2.03 4.13
N ALA A 291 -17.58 -2.11 2.94
CA ALA A 291 -18.96 -1.76 2.69
C ALA A 291 -19.97 -2.66 3.45
N LYS A 292 -19.60 -3.94 3.72
CA LYS A 292 -20.48 -4.86 4.45
C LYS A 292 -20.65 -4.48 5.93
N ARG A 293 -19.66 -3.78 6.49
CA ARG A 293 -19.64 -3.37 7.90
C ARG A 293 -19.82 -1.86 8.06
N ASN A 294 -19.79 -1.12 6.96
CA ASN A 294 -19.72 0.34 6.96
C ASN A 294 -18.57 0.83 7.86
N GLU A 295 -17.37 0.33 7.63
CA GLU A 295 -16.18 0.62 8.42
C GLU A 295 -15.01 1.05 7.53
N LEU A 296 -14.27 2.06 8.00
CA LEU A 296 -13.03 2.53 7.39
C LEU A 296 -11.85 2.09 8.25
N TYR A 297 -10.89 1.39 7.65
CA TYR A 297 -9.64 0.95 8.30
C TYR A 297 -8.49 1.80 7.81
N ILE A 298 -7.68 2.31 8.73
CA ILE A 298 -6.50 3.14 8.44
C ILE A 298 -5.30 2.60 9.21
N SER A 299 -4.22 2.25 8.49
CA SER A 299 -2.95 1.94 9.15
C SER A 299 -2.18 3.23 9.45
N GLN A 300 -1.74 3.35 10.69
CA GLN A 300 -0.96 4.47 11.23
C GLN A 300 0.43 3.97 11.59
N ARG A 301 1.40 4.23 10.73
CA ARG A 301 2.77 3.69 10.89
C ARG A 301 3.49 4.30 12.08
N GLU A 302 3.46 5.62 12.22
CA GLU A 302 4.14 6.33 13.30
C GLU A 302 3.49 6.02 14.64
N SER A 303 2.15 6.02 14.69
CA SER A 303 1.37 5.70 15.87
C SER A 303 1.32 4.20 16.18
N LYS A 304 1.80 3.35 15.26
CA LYS A 304 1.82 1.88 15.36
C LYS A 304 0.44 1.28 15.64
N LYS A 305 -0.57 1.77 14.93
CA LYS A 305 -1.98 1.39 15.13
C LYS A 305 -2.67 1.11 13.79
N VAL A 306 -3.71 0.32 13.87
CA VAL A 306 -4.76 0.27 12.84
C VAL A 306 -6.04 0.77 13.47
N LEU A 307 -6.60 1.85 12.94
CA LEU A 307 -7.87 2.42 13.38
C LEU A 307 -9.03 1.76 12.63
N VAL A 308 -10.14 1.61 13.35
CA VAL A 308 -11.45 1.29 12.81
C VAL A 308 -12.36 2.49 13.07
N LEU A 309 -12.85 3.08 11.99
CA LEU A 309 -13.76 4.21 12.04
C LEU A 309 -15.14 3.77 11.54
N ASP A 310 -16.18 4.32 12.13
CA ASP A 310 -17.54 4.25 11.58
C ASP A 310 -17.57 4.96 10.22
N GLY A 311 -18.07 4.29 9.17
CA GLY A 311 -18.03 4.79 7.80
C GLY A 311 -18.90 6.02 7.55
N THR A 312 -19.86 6.31 8.43
CA THR A 312 -20.78 7.46 8.31
C THR A 312 -20.32 8.65 9.13
N THR A 313 -20.02 8.40 10.41
CA THR A 313 -19.69 9.46 11.40
C THR A 313 -18.22 9.75 11.50
N TYR A 314 -17.38 8.80 11.06
CA TYR A 314 -15.91 8.77 11.25
C TYR A 314 -15.47 8.74 12.72
N ALA A 315 -16.36 8.39 13.63
CA ALA A 315 -15.98 8.13 15.01
C ALA A 315 -15.10 6.89 15.10
N VAL A 316 -14.06 6.96 15.93
CA VAL A 316 -13.20 5.79 16.19
C VAL A 316 -14.01 4.77 16.98
N LYS A 317 -14.25 3.60 16.38
CA LYS A 317 -14.92 2.47 17.01
C LYS A 317 -13.94 1.63 17.83
N HIS A 318 -12.77 1.40 17.27
CA HIS A 318 -11.75 0.55 17.85
C HIS A 318 -10.37 0.85 17.25
N HIS A 319 -9.30 0.34 17.87
CA HIS A 319 -7.98 0.29 17.29
C HIS A 319 -7.19 -0.91 17.81
N TRP A 320 -6.29 -1.43 16.97
CA TRP A 320 -5.27 -2.41 17.37
C TRP A 320 -3.91 -1.72 17.40
N SER A 321 -3.13 -2.01 18.45
CA SER A 321 -1.77 -1.50 18.61
C SER A 321 -0.75 -2.59 18.28
N PHE A 322 0.35 -2.21 17.65
CA PHE A 322 1.42 -3.12 17.23
C PHE A 322 2.75 -2.71 17.83
N SER A 323 3.66 -3.65 17.95
CA SER A 323 5.04 -3.38 18.37
C SER A 323 5.86 -2.64 17.30
N SER A 324 5.45 -2.76 16.03
CA SER A 324 6.09 -2.15 14.87
C SER A 324 5.07 -1.50 13.92
N HIS A 325 5.41 -1.26 12.67
CA HIS A 325 4.73 -0.35 11.75
C HIS A 325 3.69 -1.06 10.88
N PRO A 326 2.36 -0.96 11.15
CA PRO A 326 1.35 -1.49 10.23
C PRO A 326 1.44 -0.74 8.89
N ASN A 327 1.36 -1.49 7.80
CA ASN A 327 1.59 -0.98 6.45
C ASN A 327 0.36 -1.19 5.56
N SER A 328 0.34 -2.25 4.76
CA SER A 328 -0.74 -2.53 3.83
C SER A 328 -1.90 -3.23 4.51
N LEU A 329 -3.10 -2.97 4.04
CA LEU A 329 -4.35 -3.52 4.53
C LEU A 329 -5.08 -4.28 3.42
N LEU A 330 -5.71 -5.41 3.76
CA LEU A 330 -6.59 -6.15 2.87
C LEU A 330 -7.80 -6.66 3.63
N VAL A 331 -9.00 -6.32 3.19
CA VAL A 331 -10.24 -6.89 3.71
C VAL A 331 -10.56 -8.17 2.93
N SER A 332 -10.92 -9.24 3.65
CA SER A 332 -11.37 -10.49 3.01
C SER A 332 -12.63 -10.28 2.17
N PRO A 333 -12.87 -11.08 1.14
CA PRO A 333 -14.05 -10.93 0.27
C PRO A 333 -15.40 -11.02 1.00
N ASP A 334 -15.44 -11.76 2.11
CA ASP A 334 -16.63 -11.85 2.97
C ASP A 334 -16.80 -10.66 3.93
N GLY A 335 -15.79 -9.79 4.05
CA GLY A 335 -15.80 -8.62 4.92
C GLY A 335 -15.54 -8.94 6.40
N ASN A 336 -15.20 -10.18 6.76
CA ASN A 336 -15.11 -10.62 8.16
C ASN A 336 -13.67 -10.70 8.69
N THR A 337 -12.69 -10.46 7.83
CA THR A 337 -11.27 -10.49 8.21
C THR A 337 -10.52 -9.31 7.63
N LEU A 338 -9.67 -8.70 8.44
CA LEU A 338 -8.69 -7.71 8.01
C LEU A 338 -7.29 -8.35 8.10
N TYR A 339 -6.54 -8.29 7.01
CA TYR A 339 -5.13 -8.65 6.97
C TYR A 339 -4.27 -7.39 6.98
N VAL A 340 -3.15 -7.43 7.70
CA VAL A 340 -2.25 -6.29 7.87
C VAL A 340 -0.81 -6.78 7.73
N THR A 341 -0.03 -6.17 6.85
CA THR A 341 1.43 -6.34 6.88
C THR A 341 2.02 -5.39 7.92
N VAL A 342 2.89 -5.88 8.78
CA VAL A 342 3.57 -5.11 9.83
C VAL A 342 5.06 -5.13 9.57
N LYS A 343 5.63 -3.96 9.27
CA LYS A 343 7.02 -3.80 8.88
C LYS A 343 7.90 -3.46 10.06
N GLN A 344 9.13 -3.96 10.04
CA GLN A 344 10.17 -3.56 10.96
C GLN A 344 10.88 -2.29 10.49
N ASP A 345 11.60 -1.65 11.42
CA ASP A 345 12.52 -0.56 11.11
C ASP A 345 13.71 -1.04 10.29
N PHE A 346 14.39 -0.09 9.65
CA PHE A 346 15.65 -0.34 8.97
C PHE A 346 16.86 0.07 9.83
N ASN A 347 17.95 -0.64 9.68
CA ASN A 347 19.27 -0.24 10.10
C ASN A 347 19.82 0.83 9.13
N LYS A 348 20.90 1.51 9.54
CA LYS A 348 21.55 2.53 8.68
C LYS A 348 22.03 1.98 7.34
N ASP A 349 22.29 0.70 7.27
CA ASP A 349 22.75 -0.01 6.07
C ASP A 349 21.60 -0.58 5.22
N MET A 350 20.37 -0.19 5.50
CA MET A 350 19.14 -0.63 4.82
C MET A 350 18.77 -2.09 5.03
N SER A 351 19.42 -2.81 5.94
CA SER A 351 18.92 -4.10 6.41
C SER A 351 17.75 -3.88 7.38
N THR A 352 16.85 -4.84 7.48
CA THR A 352 15.72 -4.78 8.42
C THR A 352 16.18 -5.10 9.85
N LYS A 353 15.49 -4.57 10.85
CA LYS A 353 15.77 -4.87 12.27
C LYS A 353 15.14 -6.19 12.75
N GLY A 354 14.60 -6.95 11.85
CA GLY A 354 13.95 -8.24 12.09
C GLY A 354 12.96 -8.56 10.98
N PRO A 355 12.34 -9.73 11.00
CA PRO A 355 11.37 -10.13 10.00
C PRO A 355 10.08 -9.30 10.14
N ASP A 356 9.53 -8.90 9.00
CA ASP A 356 8.19 -8.35 8.92
C ASP A 356 7.15 -9.44 9.21
N SER A 357 5.97 -9.04 9.63
CA SER A 357 4.89 -9.97 10.00
C SER A 357 3.64 -9.73 9.16
N ILE A 358 2.85 -10.79 9.01
CA ILE A 358 1.46 -10.72 8.60
C ILE A 358 0.55 -10.91 9.80
N VAL A 359 -0.51 -10.12 9.87
CA VAL A 359 -1.52 -10.19 10.94
C VAL A 359 -2.88 -10.45 10.32
N ARG A 360 -3.63 -11.35 10.93
CA ARG A 360 -5.04 -11.61 10.65
C ARG A 360 -5.86 -11.11 11.84
N ILE A 361 -6.87 -10.32 11.57
CA ILE A 361 -7.80 -9.79 12.56
C ILE A 361 -9.20 -10.27 12.20
N SER A 362 -9.86 -10.96 13.12
CA SER A 362 -11.28 -11.28 12.99
C SER A 362 -12.11 -10.06 13.33
N LEU A 363 -13.01 -9.68 12.44
CA LEU A 363 -13.85 -8.48 12.56
C LEU A 363 -15.25 -8.81 13.14
N ASN A 364 -15.39 -9.88 13.88
CA ASN A 364 -16.67 -10.35 14.43
C ASN A 364 -17.24 -9.42 15.50
#